data_0295545b4eed7a50c2774f2deab56aa8
#
_entry.id   0295545b4eed7a50c2774f2deab56aa8
#
_cell.length_a   1.000
_cell.length_b   1.000
_cell.length_c   1.000
_cell.angle_alpha   90.00
_cell.angle_beta   90.00
_cell.angle_gamma   90.00
#
_symmetry.space_group_name_H-M   'P 1'
#
loop_
_entity.id
_entity.type
_entity.pdbx_description
1 polymer ?
#
loop_
_entity_poly.entity_id
_entity_poly.type
_entity_poly.pdbx_seq_one_letter_code
_entity_poly.pdbx_strand_id
1 'polypeptide(L)'
;MRTPTPALIFISALLLVGNWASSARGADQTSTQLDELVVTGERTGPGMWHVHRGSAHLWILGSLSPLPKGITWRSKQVEQVLGTTNMVLVPKPLEIGIVRILWLLLTERDVLMVGGGKRLKDVMPANLHERFALQRTKFTGDSTKWERYRPIVATAFLQQAAFHQVGLSARLDLGAAVRTLARKHGVRIEEVKIAGVGDLLDALKTMQPATENTCVEASLVTIESDLPRLIDRAEAWATGNVERIENLREPAEVDACLAALDAGSAAGDLIARVHRTWLESLERRLQSGGTTLAVVNMDMLLGRGGLLDDLRAKGYEVDAP
;
A
#
# COMPACT_ATOMS: atom_id res chain seq x y z
N MET A 1 3.10 16.52 15.38
CA MET A 1 3.93 16.23 14.19
C MET A 1 3.52 14.88 13.70
N ARG A 2 3.00 14.78 12.51
CA ARG A 2 2.21 13.65 12.05
C ARG A 2 2.94 12.91 10.96
N THR A 3 3.00 11.59 11.05
CA THR A 3 3.65 10.69 10.08
C THR A 3 2.67 10.35 8.96
N PRO A 4 3.04 10.41 7.69
CA PRO A 4 2.26 9.80 6.62
C PRO A 4 2.35 8.29 6.76
N THR A 5 1.20 7.60 6.78
CA THR A 5 1.16 6.19 7.16
C THR A 5 0.26 5.35 6.22
N PRO A 6 0.47 4.05 6.20
CA PRO A 6 -0.08 3.11 5.23
C PRO A 6 -1.59 2.83 5.37
N ALA A 7 -2.36 3.64 6.08
CA ALA A 7 -3.77 3.38 6.40
C ALA A 7 -4.67 3.13 5.16
N LEU A 8 -4.41 3.85 4.06
CA LEU A 8 -5.18 3.66 2.82
C LEU A 8 -4.87 2.33 2.13
N ILE A 9 -3.68 1.78 2.31
CA ILE A 9 -3.29 0.49 1.75
C ILE A 9 -3.97 -0.66 2.50
N PHE A 10 -4.18 -0.53 3.81
CA PHE A 10 -4.83 -1.56 4.62
C PHE A 10 -6.32 -1.73 4.28
N ILE A 11 -7.03 -0.64 4.02
CA ILE A 11 -8.45 -0.71 3.64
C ILE A 11 -8.61 -1.37 2.28
N SER A 12 -7.68 -1.15 1.34
CA SER A 12 -7.69 -1.83 0.04
C SER A 12 -7.43 -3.34 0.14
N ALA A 13 -6.65 -3.80 1.13
CA ALA A 13 -6.35 -5.22 1.31
C ALA A 13 -7.57 -6.04 1.80
N LEU A 14 -8.46 -5.43 2.57
CA LEU A 14 -9.66 -6.12 3.09
C LEU A 14 -10.68 -6.45 1.98
N LEU A 15 -10.62 -5.77 0.84
CA LEU A 15 -11.64 -5.79 -0.20
C LEU A 15 -11.27 -6.64 -1.43
N LEU A 16 -10.20 -7.43 -1.34
CA LEU A 16 -9.66 -8.22 -2.47
C LEU A 16 -10.43 -9.50 -2.79
N VAL A 17 -11.67 -9.61 -2.31
CA VAL A 17 -12.46 -10.80 -2.49
C VAL A 17 -13.56 -10.59 -3.53
N GLY A 18 -13.34 -11.12 -4.68
CA GLY A 18 -14.38 -11.33 -5.67
C GLY A 18 -14.11 -10.74 -7.04
N ASN A 19 -13.36 -11.42 -7.87
CA ASN A 19 -13.51 -11.29 -9.32
C ASN A 19 -13.61 -12.67 -9.95
N TRP A 20 -14.83 -13.04 -10.30
CA TRP A 20 -15.12 -14.11 -11.24
C TRP A 20 -14.88 -13.58 -12.65
N ALA A 21 -14.20 -14.38 -13.44
CA ALA A 21 -13.82 -14.07 -14.81
C ALA A 21 -15.02 -13.76 -15.68
N SER A 22 -14.94 -12.66 -16.42
CA SER A 22 -15.70 -12.44 -17.64
C SER A 22 -14.72 -12.20 -18.77
N SER A 23 -14.64 -13.17 -19.67
CA SER A 23 -13.91 -13.08 -20.93
C SER A 23 -14.60 -12.07 -21.83
N ALA A 24 -13.94 -10.99 -22.18
CA ALA A 24 -14.35 -10.11 -23.28
C ALA A 24 -13.29 -10.13 -24.37
N ARG A 25 -13.75 -10.46 -25.58
CA ARG A 25 -13.00 -10.53 -26.84
C ARG A 25 -12.42 -9.18 -27.24
N GLY A 26 -11.25 -9.23 -27.87
CA GLY A 26 -10.51 -8.11 -28.36
C GLY A 26 -11.20 -7.31 -29.46
N ALA A 27 -10.90 -6.02 -29.48
CA ALA A 27 -11.00 -5.17 -30.64
C ALA A 27 -9.59 -4.64 -30.93
N ASP A 28 -9.16 -4.96 -32.14
CA ASP A 28 -7.93 -4.55 -32.77
C ASP A 28 -7.94 -3.02 -32.97
N GLN A 29 -7.01 -2.31 -32.36
CA GLN A 29 -6.80 -0.90 -32.67
C GLN A 29 -5.33 -0.68 -33.02
N THR A 30 -5.13 -0.34 -34.26
CA THR A 30 -3.92 0.10 -34.89
C THR A 30 -3.27 1.25 -34.08
N SER A 31 -2.22 0.96 -33.35
CA SER A 31 -1.43 1.96 -32.63
C SER A 31 -0.44 2.61 -33.58
N THR A 32 -0.57 3.91 -33.72
CA THR A 32 0.46 4.77 -34.33
C THR A 32 1.74 4.64 -33.48
N GLN A 33 2.75 4.05 -34.08
CA GLN A 33 4.06 3.85 -33.47
C GLN A 33 4.74 5.24 -33.31
N LEU A 34 4.76 5.76 -32.09
CA LEU A 34 5.64 6.87 -31.75
C LEU A 34 7.05 6.28 -31.56
N ASP A 35 8.02 6.84 -32.23
CA ASP A 35 9.43 6.47 -32.09
C ASP A 35 9.83 6.58 -30.61
N GLU A 36 10.01 5.44 -29.96
CA GLU A 36 10.45 5.33 -28.59
C GLU A 36 11.94 5.75 -28.52
N LEU A 37 12.19 6.91 -27.94
CA LEU A 37 13.56 7.33 -27.63
C LEU A 37 14.09 6.39 -26.54
N VAL A 38 14.74 5.31 -26.93
CA VAL A 38 15.40 4.38 -26.02
C VAL A 38 16.59 5.08 -25.38
N VAL A 39 16.36 5.73 -24.25
CA VAL A 39 17.43 6.15 -23.35
C VAL A 39 17.98 4.87 -22.71
N THR A 40 19.07 4.35 -23.24
CA THR A 40 19.82 3.22 -22.71
C THR A 40 20.64 3.63 -21.46
N GLY A 41 19.99 4.27 -20.49
CA GLY A 41 20.48 4.37 -19.13
C GLY A 41 20.15 3.06 -18.40
N GLU A 42 21.15 2.42 -17.82
CA GLU A 42 20.90 1.22 -17.01
C GLU A 42 19.99 1.60 -15.83
N ARG A 43 18.73 1.17 -15.86
CA ARG A 43 17.84 1.38 -14.73
C ARG A 43 18.38 0.60 -13.54
N THR A 44 18.78 1.29 -12.49
CA THR A 44 19.46 0.69 -11.33
C THR A 44 18.55 -0.23 -10.51
N GLY A 45 17.24 -0.10 -10.65
CA GLY A 45 16.23 -0.80 -9.85
C GLY A 45 15.80 0.03 -8.64
N PRO A 46 14.88 -0.46 -7.80
CA PRO A 46 14.42 0.26 -6.63
C PRO A 46 15.57 0.48 -5.64
N GLY A 47 15.60 1.68 -5.04
CA GLY A 47 16.61 2.05 -4.07
C GLY A 47 16.54 1.22 -2.79
N MET A 48 17.70 0.95 -2.20
CA MET A 48 17.82 0.29 -0.90
C MET A 48 18.63 1.15 0.05
N TRP A 49 18.09 1.38 1.24
CA TRP A 49 18.81 2.03 2.34
C TRP A 49 19.72 1.02 3.03
N HIS A 50 20.91 1.45 3.40
CA HIS A 50 21.82 0.66 4.21
C HIS A 50 21.89 1.27 5.62
N VAL A 51 21.43 0.51 6.60
CA VAL A 51 21.47 0.89 8.01
C VAL A 51 22.50 0.01 8.71
N HIS A 52 23.43 0.63 9.44
CA HIS A 52 24.50 -0.15 10.08
C HIS A 52 24.98 0.47 11.39
N ARG A 53 25.59 -0.37 12.21
CA ARG A 53 26.36 -0.02 13.39
C ARG A 53 27.34 -1.16 13.71
N GLY A 54 28.65 -0.89 13.63
CA GLY A 54 29.68 -1.91 13.80
C GLY A 54 29.59 -3.01 12.74
N SER A 55 29.43 -4.26 13.15
CA SER A 55 29.31 -5.43 12.25
C SER A 55 27.87 -5.79 11.86
N ALA A 56 26.89 -5.01 12.29
CA ALA A 56 25.49 -5.24 11.96
C ALA A 56 25.10 -4.43 10.71
N HIS A 57 24.57 -5.10 9.71
CA HIS A 57 24.17 -4.52 8.44
C HIS A 57 22.71 -4.86 8.12
N LEU A 58 21.90 -3.85 7.88
CA LEU A 58 20.51 -3.97 7.51
C LEU A 58 20.27 -3.24 6.20
N TRP A 59 19.92 -3.97 5.16
CA TRP A 59 19.47 -3.42 3.89
C TRP A 59 17.95 -3.31 3.91
N ILE A 60 17.41 -2.15 3.59
CA ILE A 60 15.96 -1.92 3.57
C ILE A 60 15.53 -1.60 2.15
N LEU A 61 14.78 -2.49 1.54
CA LEU A 61 14.12 -2.30 0.26
C LEU A 61 12.75 -1.66 0.50
N GLY A 62 12.56 -0.44 0.02
CA GLY A 62 11.28 0.24 0.10
C GLY A 62 10.27 -0.37 -0.86
N SER A 63 9.13 -0.85 -0.38
CA SER A 63 8.02 -1.31 -1.22
C SER A 63 7.03 -0.19 -1.47
N LEU A 64 6.55 -0.07 -2.70
CA LEU A 64 5.55 0.90 -3.11
C LEU A 64 4.28 0.20 -3.59
N SER A 65 3.11 0.80 -3.36
CA SER A 65 1.82 0.35 -3.85
C SER A 65 0.89 1.55 -4.03
N PRO A 66 0.12 1.65 -5.13
CA PRO A 66 0.05 0.70 -6.24
C PRO A 66 1.24 0.78 -7.20
N LEU A 67 1.47 -0.30 -7.96
CA LEU A 67 2.46 -0.35 -9.03
C LEU A 67 1.83 -0.70 -10.38
N PRO A 68 2.40 -0.29 -11.53
CA PRO A 68 1.95 -0.73 -12.86
C PRO A 68 2.01 -2.25 -12.99
N LYS A 69 1.00 -2.86 -13.61
CA LYS A 69 0.90 -4.33 -13.76
C LYS A 69 2.07 -4.98 -14.51
N GLY A 70 2.72 -4.25 -15.38
CA GLY A 70 3.86 -4.72 -16.18
C GLY A 70 5.21 -4.24 -15.68
N ILE A 71 5.28 -3.64 -14.48
CA ILE A 71 6.53 -3.09 -13.99
C ILE A 71 7.57 -4.20 -13.82
N THR A 72 8.65 -4.08 -14.56
CA THR A 72 9.84 -4.92 -14.38
C THR A 72 10.84 -4.15 -13.53
N TRP A 73 11.10 -4.64 -12.35
CA TRP A 73 12.17 -4.08 -11.53
C TRP A 73 13.41 -4.99 -11.60
N ARG A 74 14.59 -4.39 -11.61
CA ARG A 74 15.84 -5.15 -11.66
C ARG A 74 16.17 -5.68 -10.27
N SER A 75 16.13 -6.99 -10.11
CA SER A 75 16.46 -7.68 -8.86
C SER A 75 17.96 -7.83 -8.60
N LYS A 76 18.81 -7.47 -9.56
CA LYS A 76 20.28 -7.72 -9.50
C LYS A 76 20.91 -7.22 -8.19
N GLN A 77 20.59 -6.00 -7.77
CA GLN A 77 21.10 -5.44 -6.53
C GLN A 77 20.58 -6.19 -5.31
N VAL A 78 19.28 -6.55 -5.31
CA VAL A 78 18.68 -7.36 -4.24
C VAL A 78 19.32 -8.76 -4.19
N GLU A 79 19.58 -9.38 -5.34
CA GLU A 79 20.24 -10.69 -5.41
C GLU A 79 21.70 -10.64 -4.91
N GLN A 80 22.41 -9.56 -5.20
CA GLN A 80 23.75 -9.33 -4.64
C GLN A 80 23.73 -9.23 -3.11
N VAL A 81 22.78 -8.47 -2.56
CA VAL A 81 22.62 -8.36 -1.10
C VAL A 81 22.22 -9.71 -0.51
N LEU A 82 21.33 -10.46 -1.14
CA LEU A 82 20.92 -11.80 -0.70
C LEU A 82 22.11 -12.79 -0.64
N GLY A 83 23.12 -12.60 -1.47
CA GLY A 83 24.35 -13.42 -1.44
C GLY A 83 25.14 -13.32 -0.14
N THR A 84 24.96 -12.26 0.63
CA THR A 84 25.63 -12.01 1.93
C THR A 84 24.65 -11.99 3.10
N THR A 85 23.34 -12.13 2.83
CA THR A 85 22.28 -11.99 3.81
C THR A 85 22.04 -13.28 4.59
N ASN A 86 21.91 -13.17 5.91
CA ASN A 86 21.59 -14.29 6.81
C ASN A 86 20.07 -14.46 7.02
N MET A 87 19.32 -13.36 6.91
CA MET A 87 17.90 -13.30 7.20
C MET A 87 17.18 -12.28 6.32
N VAL A 88 15.99 -12.62 5.86
CA VAL A 88 15.10 -11.69 5.16
C VAL A 88 13.87 -11.42 6.05
N LEU A 89 13.56 -10.13 6.29
CA LEU A 89 12.33 -9.69 6.93
C LEU A 89 11.33 -9.25 5.86
N VAL A 90 10.13 -9.82 5.86
CA VAL A 90 9.04 -9.44 4.95
C VAL A 90 7.75 -9.28 5.72
N PRO A 91 6.83 -8.40 5.29
CA PRO A 91 5.52 -8.35 5.92
C PRO A 91 4.80 -9.68 5.73
N LYS A 92 4.15 -10.17 6.80
CA LYS A 92 3.28 -11.32 6.69
C LYS A 92 2.09 -10.98 5.80
N PRO A 93 1.82 -11.74 4.72
CA PRO A 93 0.68 -11.47 3.86
C PRO A 93 -0.62 -11.63 4.65
N LEU A 94 -1.59 -10.77 4.37
CA LEU A 94 -2.95 -10.91 4.90
C LEU A 94 -3.67 -11.99 4.08
N GLU A 95 -3.61 -13.22 4.54
CA GLU A 95 -4.31 -14.34 3.90
C GLU A 95 -5.73 -14.45 4.46
N ILE A 96 -6.72 -14.28 3.59
CA ILE A 96 -8.13 -14.47 3.93
C ILE A 96 -8.65 -15.64 3.11
N GLY A 97 -8.73 -16.82 3.73
CA GLY A 97 -9.32 -17.99 3.09
C GLY A 97 -10.82 -17.81 2.79
N ILE A 98 -11.33 -18.52 1.78
CA ILE A 98 -12.72 -18.43 1.33
C ILE A 98 -13.72 -18.64 2.48
N VAL A 99 -13.46 -19.59 3.36
CA VAL A 99 -14.30 -19.86 4.54
C VAL A 99 -14.37 -18.65 5.47
N ARG A 100 -13.24 -17.98 5.67
CA ARG A 100 -13.17 -16.76 6.48
C ARG A 100 -13.96 -15.61 5.86
N ILE A 101 -13.91 -15.50 4.54
CA ILE A 101 -14.68 -14.51 3.78
C ILE A 101 -16.16 -14.74 3.94
N LEU A 102 -16.64 -15.97 3.73
CA LEU A 102 -18.05 -16.33 3.91
C LEU A 102 -18.50 -16.06 5.35
N TRP A 103 -17.67 -16.41 6.33
CA TRP A 103 -17.93 -16.13 7.74
C TRP A 103 -18.03 -14.62 8.00
N LEU A 104 -17.11 -13.81 7.47
CA LEU A 104 -17.13 -12.35 7.58
C LEU A 104 -18.39 -11.74 6.95
N LEU A 105 -18.80 -12.22 5.79
CA LEU A 105 -20.01 -11.75 5.11
C LEU A 105 -21.29 -12.11 5.90
N LEU A 106 -21.25 -13.16 6.71
CA LEU A 106 -22.38 -13.58 7.53
C LEU A 106 -22.41 -12.87 8.88
N THR A 107 -21.26 -12.69 9.54
CA THR A 107 -21.17 -12.20 10.92
C THR A 107 -20.82 -10.72 11.04
N GLU A 108 -20.10 -10.16 10.08
CA GLU A 108 -19.59 -8.78 10.09
C GLU A 108 -20.24 -7.92 9.01
N ARG A 109 -21.41 -8.34 8.52
CA ARG A 109 -22.13 -7.62 7.45
C ARG A 109 -22.37 -6.16 7.80
N ASP A 110 -22.74 -5.88 9.04
CA ASP A 110 -23.04 -4.52 9.50
C ASP A 110 -21.80 -3.60 9.56
N VAL A 111 -20.60 -4.19 9.57
CA VAL A 111 -19.33 -3.45 9.51
C VAL A 111 -19.02 -3.01 8.09
N LEU A 112 -19.41 -3.82 7.11
CA LEU A 112 -19.06 -3.59 5.70
C LEU A 112 -20.17 -2.89 4.91
N MET A 113 -21.43 -3.05 5.35
CA MET A 113 -22.61 -2.58 4.63
C MET A 113 -23.37 -1.51 5.41
N VAL A 114 -24.10 -0.69 4.69
CA VAL A 114 -25.04 0.28 5.30
C VAL A 114 -26.24 -0.48 5.83
N GLY A 115 -26.52 -0.33 7.10
CA GLY A 115 -27.67 -0.99 7.78
C GLY A 115 -29.02 -0.37 7.45
N GLY A 116 -30.11 -1.04 7.86
CA GLY A 116 -31.46 -0.48 7.83
C GLY A 116 -32.05 -0.23 6.43
N GLY A 117 -31.58 -0.95 5.41
CA GLY A 117 -32.06 -0.76 4.03
C GLY A 117 -31.58 0.52 3.35
N LYS A 118 -30.76 1.31 4.02
CA LYS A 118 -30.17 2.54 3.49
C LYS A 118 -29.18 2.26 2.36
N ARG A 119 -28.86 3.31 1.60
CA ARG A 119 -27.86 3.33 0.54
C ARG A 119 -26.79 4.40 0.82
N LEU A 120 -25.74 4.44 0.03
CA LEU A 120 -24.67 5.44 0.14
C LEU A 120 -25.21 6.88 0.21
N LYS A 121 -26.17 7.22 -0.64
CA LYS A 121 -26.82 8.55 -0.68
C LYS A 121 -27.48 8.97 0.63
N ASP A 122 -27.84 8.00 1.48
CA ASP A 122 -28.55 8.25 2.73
C ASP A 122 -27.60 8.44 3.93
N VAL A 123 -26.29 8.15 3.73
CA VAL A 123 -25.28 8.16 4.80
C VAL A 123 -24.03 8.97 4.44
N MET A 124 -23.83 9.28 3.16
CA MET A 124 -22.72 10.08 2.67
C MET A 124 -23.19 11.53 2.41
N PRO A 125 -22.39 12.56 2.71
CA PRO A 125 -22.67 13.93 2.29
C PRO A 125 -22.95 14.02 0.78
N ALA A 126 -23.93 14.85 0.39
CA ALA A 126 -24.41 14.90 -1.00
C ALA A 126 -23.29 15.17 -2.01
N ASN A 127 -22.39 16.12 -1.69
CA ASN A 127 -21.23 16.44 -2.54
C ASN A 127 -20.28 15.25 -2.73
N LEU A 128 -20.02 14.48 -1.68
CA LEU A 128 -19.16 13.27 -1.79
C LEU A 128 -19.87 12.16 -2.57
N HIS A 129 -21.18 11.99 -2.35
CA HIS A 129 -21.97 11.01 -3.10
C HIS A 129 -22.02 11.32 -4.60
N GLU A 130 -22.20 12.58 -4.98
CA GLU A 130 -22.20 13.00 -6.39
C GLU A 130 -20.86 12.71 -7.06
N ARG A 131 -19.76 13.09 -6.43
CA ARG A 131 -18.39 12.76 -6.90
C ARG A 131 -18.17 11.27 -7.02
N PHE A 132 -18.53 10.50 -5.99
CA PHE A 132 -18.45 9.03 -6.01
C PHE A 132 -19.26 8.45 -7.16
N ALA A 133 -20.51 8.87 -7.37
CA ALA A 133 -21.39 8.38 -8.43
C ALA A 133 -20.82 8.64 -9.84
N LEU A 134 -20.24 9.85 -10.03
CA LEU A 134 -19.58 10.21 -11.28
C LEU A 134 -18.39 9.29 -11.58
N GLN A 135 -17.49 9.14 -10.61
CA GLN A 135 -16.30 8.29 -10.78
C GLN A 135 -16.67 6.80 -10.92
N ARG A 136 -17.66 6.34 -10.17
CA ARG A 136 -18.17 4.96 -10.28
C ARG A 136 -18.65 4.66 -11.70
N THR A 137 -19.47 5.53 -12.27
CA THR A 137 -19.95 5.37 -13.65
C THR A 137 -18.79 5.38 -14.64
N LYS A 138 -17.84 6.30 -14.48
CA LYS A 138 -16.64 6.41 -15.32
C LYS A 138 -15.81 5.12 -15.32
N PHE A 139 -15.55 4.54 -14.13
CA PHE A 139 -14.63 3.42 -14.02
C PHE A 139 -15.28 2.04 -14.03
N THR A 140 -16.61 1.92 -13.91
CA THR A 140 -17.30 0.62 -13.90
C THR A 140 -18.40 0.49 -14.94
N GLY A 141 -18.86 1.58 -15.54
CA GLY A 141 -20.05 1.59 -16.40
C GLY A 141 -21.37 1.31 -15.68
N ASP A 142 -21.36 1.13 -14.36
CA ASP A 142 -22.53 0.77 -13.57
C ASP A 142 -22.82 1.84 -12.50
N SER A 143 -24.00 2.46 -12.61
CA SER A 143 -24.44 3.53 -11.72
C SER A 143 -24.97 3.05 -10.36
N THR A 144 -25.10 1.75 -10.14
CA THR A 144 -25.70 1.17 -8.92
C THR A 144 -24.74 0.33 -8.09
N LYS A 145 -23.56 0.08 -8.63
CA LYS A 145 -22.56 -0.76 -7.99
C LYS A 145 -22.14 -0.19 -6.62
N TRP A 146 -22.04 -1.04 -5.63
CA TRP A 146 -21.61 -0.73 -4.26
C TRP A 146 -22.51 0.19 -3.42
N GLU A 147 -23.71 0.52 -3.85
CA GLU A 147 -24.65 1.40 -3.14
C GLU A 147 -25.02 0.94 -1.71
N ARG A 148 -24.82 -0.33 -1.40
CA ARG A 148 -25.14 -0.91 -0.08
C ARG A 148 -23.96 -1.04 0.87
N TYR A 149 -22.75 -0.72 0.40
CA TYR A 149 -21.56 -0.76 1.24
C TYR A 149 -21.39 0.55 2.02
N ARG A 150 -20.68 0.49 3.14
CA ARG A 150 -20.26 1.70 3.86
C ARG A 150 -19.44 2.61 2.92
N PRO A 151 -19.47 3.95 3.14
CA PRO A 151 -18.76 4.90 2.29
C PRO A 151 -17.31 4.56 2.02
N ILE A 152 -16.53 4.29 3.06
CA ILE A 152 -15.11 3.95 2.93
C ILE A 152 -14.88 2.65 2.15
N VAL A 153 -15.75 1.65 2.36
CA VAL A 153 -15.67 0.34 1.68
C VAL A 153 -16.01 0.48 0.21
N ALA A 154 -17.09 1.20 -0.11
CA ALA A 154 -17.51 1.46 -1.48
C ALA A 154 -16.43 2.24 -2.26
N THR A 155 -15.83 3.25 -1.61
CA THR A 155 -14.79 4.08 -2.21
C THR A 155 -13.49 3.30 -2.43
N ALA A 156 -13.15 2.37 -1.53
CA ALA A 156 -11.99 1.48 -1.74
C ALA A 156 -12.21 0.53 -2.93
N PHE A 157 -13.42 0.02 -3.15
CA PHE A 157 -13.74 -0.75 -4.36
C PHE A 157 -13.63 0.10 -5.63
N LEU A 158 -14.11 1.35 -5.58
CA LEU A 158 -13.99 2.28 -6.68
C LEU A 158 -12.53 2.60 -7.01
N GLN A 159 -11.70 2.83 -5.99
CA GLN A 159 -10.27 3.06 -6.14
C GLN A 159 -9.57 1.87 -6.81
N GLN A 160 -9.91 0.65 -6.40
CA GLN A 160 -9.41 -0.56 -7.05
C GLN A 160 -9.82 -0.65 -8.54
N ALA A 161 -11.06 -0.29 -8.87
CA ALA A 161 -11.53 -0.26 -10.26
C ALA A 161 -10.78 0.80 -11.08
N ALA A 162 -10.57 1.99 -10.51
CA ALA A 162 -9.81 3.07 -11.13
C ALA A 162 -8.34 2.66 -11.38
N PHE A 163 -7.67 2.11 -10.37
CA PHE A 163 -6.31 1.58 -10.52
C PHE A 163 -6.23 0.53 -11.63
N HIS A 164 -7.16 -0.42 -11.62
CA HIS A 164 -7.19 -1.47 -12.65
C HIS A 164 -7.32 -0.90 -14.06
N GLN A 165 -8.13 0.12 -14.25
CA GLN A 165 -8.38 0.71 -15.56
C GLN A 165 -7.17 1.50 -16.09
N VAL A 166 -6.41 2.16 -15.22
CA VAL A 166 -5.16 2.84 -15.59
C VAL A 166 -3.93 1.93 -15.54
N GLY A 167 -4.12 0.62 -15.44
CA GLY A 167 -3.02 -0.36 -15.46
C GLY A 167 -2.24 -0.49 -14.14
N LEU A 168 -2.69 0.15 -13.07
CA LEU A 168 -2.10 0.01 -11.74
C LEU A 168 -2.65 -1.23 -11.01
N SER A 169 -1.89 -1.75 -10.07
CA SER A 169 -2.27 -2.84 -9.16
C SER A 169 -1.73 -2.62 -7.76
N ALA A 170 -2.61 -2.64 -6.78
CA ALA A 170 -2.23 -2.69 -5.37
C ALA A 170 -1.85 -4.12 -4.91
N ARG A 171 -2.00 -5.12 -5.78
CA ARG A 171 -1.74 -6.54 -5.49
C ARG A 171 -0.32 -7.00 -5.80
N LEU A 172 0.49 -6.13 -6.41
CA LEU A 172 1.89 -6.48 -6.67
C LEU A 172 2.64 -6.51 -5.33
N ASP A 173 2.93 -7.71 -4.88
CA ASP A 173 3.59 -7.98 -3.60
C ASP A 173 5.09 -8.15 -3.82
N LEU A 174 5.85 -7.07 -3.58
CA LEU A 174 7.31 -7.10 -3.61
C LEU A 174 7.87 -8.08 -2.57
N GLY A 175 7.19 -8.20 -1.42
CA GLY A 175 7.56 -9.18 -0.40
C GLY A 175 7.48 -10.61 -0.92
N ALA A 176 6.48 -10.95 -1.75
CA ALA A 176 6.38 -12.27 -2.38
C ALA A 176 7.52 -12.51 -3.39
N ALA A 177 7.90 -11.49 -4.17
CA ALA A 177 9.03 -11.57 -5.09
C ALA A 177 10.33 -11.80 -4.31
N VAL A 178 10.58 -11.03 -3.26
CA VAL A 178 11.77 -11.17 -2.40
C VAL A 178 11.77 -12.51 -1.67
N ARG A 179 10.63 -13.02 -1.19
CA ARG A 179 10.54 -14.39 -0.62
C ARG A 179 10.98 -15.44 -1.62
N THR A 180 10.59 -15.31 -2.88
CA THR A 180 10.98 -16.26 -3.95
C THR A 180 12.48 -16.22 -4.18
N LEU A 181 13.07 -15.02 -4.26
CA LEU A 181 14.52 -14.86 -4.39
C LEU A 181 15.27 -15.40 -3.15
N ALA A 182 14.81 -15.09 -1.95
CA ALA A 182 15.41 -15.59 -0.70
C ALA A 182 15.44 -17.11 -0.63
N ARG A 183 14.34 -17.78 -1.02
CA ARG A 183 14.28 -19.25 -1.10
C ARG A 183 15.29 -19.81 -2.11
N LYS A 184 15.42 -19.16 -3.28
CA LYS A 184 16.40 -19.55 -4.33
C LYS A 184 17.83 -19.45 -3.80
N HIS A 185 18.13 -18.45 -2.95
CA HIS A 185 19.44 -18.26 -2.35
C HIS A 185 19.63 -19.01 -1.01
N GLY A 186 18.63 -19.79 -0.55
CA GLY A 186 18.71 -20.54 0.70
C GLY A 186 18.72 -19.65 1.96
N VAL A 187 18.26 -18.39 1.85
CA VAL A 187 18.23 -17.42 2.96
C VAL A 187 16.99 -17.65 3.80
N ARG A 188 17.13 -17.59 5.13
CA ARG A 188 16.02 -17.70 6.08
C ARG A 188 15.08 -16.50 5.96
N ILE A 189 13.78 -16.75 6.10
CA ILE A 189 12.74 -15.73 6.01
C ILE A 189 12.03 -15.63 7.37
N GLU A 190 11.90 -14.42 7.87
CA GLU A 190 11.06 -14.08 9.01
C GLU A 190 9.92 -13.18 8.55
N GLU A 191 8.69 -13.57 8.87
CA GLU A 191 7.50 -12.79 8.55
C GLU A 191 7.12 -11.87 9.71
N VAL A 192 7.09 -10.57 9.46
CA VAL A 192 6.66 -9.56 10.43
C VAL A 192 5.14 -9.45 10.38
N LYS A 193 4.47 -9.86 11.46
CA LYS A 193 3.01 -9.76 11.59
C LYS A 193 2.63 -8.32 11.89
N ILE A 194 2.13 -7.60 10.90
CA ILE A 194 1.79 -6.18 11.01
C ILE A 194 0.32 -5.94 11.39
N ALA A 195 -0.61 -6.68 10.81
CA ALA A 195 -2.05 -6.57 11.07
C ALA A 195 -2.76 -7.88 10.78
N GLY A 196 -3.93 -8.07 11.34
CA GLY A 196 -4.86 -9.15 11.02
C GLY A 196 -6.22 -8.62 10.57
N VAL A 197 -7.07 -9.52 10.08
CA VAL A 197 -8.45 -9.17 9.67
C VAL A 197 -9.23 -8.55 10.83
N GLY A 198 -9.05 -9.07 12.06
CA GLY A 198 -9.68 -8.52 13.26
C GLY A 198 -9.32 -7.07 13.51
N ASP A 199 -8.02 -6.72 13.41
CA ASP A 199 -7.55 -5.35 13.60
C ASP A 199 -8.20 -4.38 12.60
N LEU A 200 -8.38 -4.81 11.35
CA LEU A 200 -9.02 -4.01 10.30
C LEU A 200 -10.53 -3.85 10.55
N LEU A 201 -11.20 -4.91 10.98
CA LEU A 201 -12.61 -4.86 11.33
C LEU A 201 -12.85 -3.95 12.54
N ASP A 202 -12.00 -4.03 13.56
CA ASP A 202 -12.11 -3.19 14.75
C ASP A 202 -11.89 -1.71 14.41
N ALA A 203 -10.93 -1.42 13.53
CA ALA A 203 -10.73 -0.07 12.98
C ALA A 203 -11.98 0.43 12.23
N LEU A 204 -12.61 -0.42 11.42
CA LEU A 204 -13.85 -0.07 10.71
C LEU A 204 -15.05 0.09 11.66
N LYS A 205 -15.21 -0.79 12.68
CA LYS A 205 -16.30 -0.72 13.65
C LYS A 205 -16.30 0.57 14.44
N THR A 206 -15.13 1.03 14.82
CA THR A 206 -14.95 2.20 15.67
C THR A 206 -14.80 3.53 14.91
N MET A 207 -14.65 3.45 13.56
CA MET A 207 -14.50 4.63 12.73
C MET A 207 -15.71 5.55 12.77
N GLN A 208 -15.50 6.79 13.18
CA GLN A 208 -16.54 7.80 13.24
C GLN A 208 -16.96 8.27 11.85
N PRO A 209 -18.23 8.64 11.62
CA PRO A 209 -18.70 9.10 10.32
C PRO A 209 -17.91 10.31 9.75
N ALA A 210 -17.49 11.23 10.61
CA ALA A 210 -16.68 12.38 10.19
C ALA A 210 -15.32 11.94 9.65
N THR A 211 -14.61 11.05 10.36
CA THR A 211 -13.34 10.45 9.91
C THR A 211 -13.53 9.66 8.62
N GLU A 212 -14.61 8.86 8.53
CA GLU A 212 -14.95 8.11 7.33
C GLU A 212 -15.11 9.03 6.12
N ASN A 213 -15.85 10.13 6.26
CA ASN A 213 -16.06 11.11 5.18
C ASN A 213 -14.76 11.80 4.75
N THR A 214 -13.89 12.17 5.70
CA THR A 214 -12.57 12.75 5.38
C THR A 214 -11.71 11.76 4.58
N CYS A 215 -11.73 10.49 4.92
CA CYS A 215 -10.98 9.46 4.18
C CYS A 215 -11.62 9.11 2.83
N VAL A 216 -12.94 9.17 2.72
CA VAL A 216 -13.65 9.07 1.44
C VAL A 216 -13.24 10.21 0.51
N GLU A 217 -13.18 11.44 1.02
CA GLU A 217 -12.73 12.60 0.24
C GLU A 217 -11.30 12.43 -0.28
N ALA A 218 -10.36 12.03 0.57
CA ALA A 218 -8.99 11.72 0.18
C ALA A 218 -8.91 10.69 -0.95
N SER A 219 -9.70 9.62 -0.84
CA SER A 219 -9.75 8.58 -1.87
C SER A 219 -10.35 9.09 -3.19
N LEU A 220 -11.38 9.96 -3.13
CA LEU A 220 -11.97 10.57 -4.32
C LEU A 220 -10.98 11.51 -5.01
N VAL A 221 -10.25 12.35 -4.28
CA VAL A 221 -9.19 13.21 -4.84
C VAL A 221 -8.13 12.35 -5.55
N THR A 222 -7.71 11.25 -4.94
CA THR A 222 -6.77 10.31 -5.56
C THR A 222 -7.30 9.77 -6.90
N ILE A 223 -8.58 9.41 -6.96
CA ILE A 223 -9.19 8.87 -8.19
C ILE A 223 -9.39 9.96 -9.26
N GLU A 224 -9.73 11.17 -8.86
CA GLU A 224 -10.10 12.27 -9.75
C GLU A 224 -8.89 12.94 -10.42
N SER A 225 -7.83 13.17 -9.67
CA SER A 225 -6.73 14.03 -10.10
C SER A 225 -5.34 13.45 -9.89
N ASP A 226 -5.17 12.43 -9.06
CA ASP A 226 -3.85 12.01 -8.58
C ASP A 226 -3.32 10.72 -9.22
N LEU A 227 -4.11 10.04 -10.06
CA LEU A 227 -3.67 8.82 -10.74
C LEU A 227 -2.37 8.98 -11.56
N PRO A 228 -2.14 10.08 -12.31
CA PRO A 228 -0.88 10.30 -13.02
C PRO A 228 0.32 10.37 -12.06
N ARG A 229 0.17 11.05 -10.91
CA ARG A 229 1.23 11.13 -9.89
C ARG A 229 1.61 9.77 -9.34
N LEU A 230 0.63 8.87 -9.13
CA LEU A 230 0.91 7.50 -8.69
C LEU A 230 1.72 6.71 -9.72
N ILE A 231 1.48 6.94 -11.02
CA ILE A 231 2.29 6.37 -12.11
C ILE A 231 3.71 6.92 -12.07
N ASP A 232 3.86 8.23 -11.98
CA ASP A 232 5.17 8.89 -11.88
C ASP A 232 5.96 8.42 -10.66
N ARG A 233 5.28 8.21 -9.54
CA ARG A 233 5.87 7.70 -8.30
C ARG A 233 6.34 6.26 -8.46
N ALA A 234 5.59 5.43 -9.17
CA ALA A 234 5.97 4.06 -9.48
C ALA A 234 7.18 3.98 -10.43
N GLU A 235 7.26 4.89 -11.41
CA GLU A 235 8.42 5.00 -12.30
C GLU A 235 9.67 5.45 -11.54
N ALA A 236 9.53 6.46 -10.67
CA ALA A 236 10.62 6.92 -9.81
C ALA A 236 11.13 5.78 -8.91
N TRP A 237 10.21 4.98 -8.37
CA TRP A 237 10.55 3.80 -7.58
C TRP A 237 11.32 2.76 -8.41
N ALA A 238 10.84 2.42 -9.60
CA ALA A 238 11.46 1.41 -10.46
C ALA A 238 12.87 1.81 -10.93
N THR A 239 13.18 3.10 -10.93
CA THR A 239 14.48 3.65 -11.31
C THR A 239 15.37 4.02 -10.12
N GLY A 240 14.90 3.80 -8.87
CA GLY A 240 15.65 4.14 -7.66
C GLY A 240 15.76 5.64 -7.36
N ASN A 241 14.93 6.47 -8.01
CA ASN A 241 14.95 7.93 -7.80
C ASN A 241 14.15 8.30 -6.55
N VAL A 242 14.79 8.18 -5.38
CA VAL A 242 14.16 8.44 -4.08
C VAL A 242 13.78 9.91 -3.92
N GLU A 243 14.62 10.84 -4.38
CA GLU A 243 14.34 12.27 -4.33
C GLU A 243 13.03 12.61 -5.08
N ARG A 244 12.81 12.02 -6.26
CA ARG A 244 11.56 12.21 -7.00
C ARG A 244 10.36 11.64 -6.24
N ILE A 245 10.52 10.50 -5.55
CA ILE A 245 9.45 9.92 -4.72
C ILE A 245 9.07 10.87 -3.59
N GLU A 246 10.06 11.45 -2.90
CA GLU A 246 9.85 12.39 -1.80
C GLU A 246 9.22 13.70 -2.29
N ASN A 247 9.55 14.15 -3.49
CA ASN A 247 8.97 15.36 -4.10
C ASN A 247 7.53 15.14 -4.60
N LEU A 248 7.13 13.92 -4.91
CA LEU A 248 5.76 13.55 -5.26
C LEU A 248 4.91 13.35 -3.99
N ARG A 249 4.65 14.44 -3.25
CA ARG A 249 3.91 14.44 -1.98
C ARG A 249 2.48 13.96 -2.15
N GLU A 250 1.94 13.40 -1.07
CA GLU A 250 0.52 13.07 -1.00
C GLU A 250 -0.35 14.35 -1.05
N PRO A 251 -1.58 14.28 -1.61
CA PRO A 251 -2.55 15.35 -1.50
C PRO A 251 -2.86 15.72 -0.04
N ALA A 252 -3.19 16.99 0.19
CA ALA A 252 -3.53 17.49 1.54
C ALA A 252 -4.71 16.75 2.18
N GLU A 253 -5.64 16.25 1.37
CA GLU A 253 -6.78 15.44 1.80
C GLU A 253 -6.34 14.08 2.35
N VAL A 254 -5.27 13.50 1.82
CA VAL A 254 -4.66 12.26 2.37
C VAL A 254 -4.06 12.54 3.75
N ASP A 255 -3.32 13.64 3.89
CA ASP A 255 -2.79 14.07 5.19
C ASP A 255 -3.92 14.34 6.19
N ALA A 256 -5.04 14.94 5.75
CA ALA A 256 -6.22 15.17 6.58
C ALA A 256 -6.88 13.86 7.04
N CYS A 257 -7.01 12.87 6.15
CA CYS A 257 -7.52 11.54 6.52
C CYS A 257 -6.63 10.87 7.56
N LEU A 258 -5.31 10.85 7.34
CA LEU A 258 -4.36 10.27 8.29
C LEU A 258 -4.43 10.96 9.65
N ALA A 259 -4.55 12.30 9.64
CA ALA A 259 -4.73 13.09 10.86
C ALA A 259 -6.02 12.73 11.61
N ALA A 260 -7.12 12.50 10.89
CA ALA A 260 -8.40 12.11 11.49
C ALA A 260 -8.36 10.68 12.05
N LEU A 261 -7.55 9.80 11.48
CA LEU A 261 -7.33 8.44 11.99
C LEU A 261 -6.47 8.43 13.25
N ASP A 262 -5.46 9.31 13.35
CA ASP A 262 -4.53 9.36 14.50
C ASP A 262 -5.19 9.86 15.80
N ALA A 263 -6.36 10.46 15.75
CA ALA A 263 -7.01 11.10 16.89
C ALA A 263 -7.65 10.10 17.90
N GLY A 264 -6.84 9.16 18.44
CA GLY A 264 -7.30 8.21 19.48
C GLY A 264 -8.31 7.19 18.99
N SER A 265 -8.16 6.75 17.75
CA SER A 265 -9.00 5.72 17.13
C SER A 265 -8.32 4.36 17.08
N ALA A 266 -9.07 3.27 16.97
CA ALA A 266 -8.51 1.94 16.77
C ALA A 266 -7.66 1.85 15.48
N ALA A 267 -7.95 2.69 14.49
CA ALA A 267 -7.15 2.79 13.28
C ALA A 267 -5.80 3.46 13.56
N GLY A 268 -5.75 4.56 14.31
CA GLY A 268 -4.52 5.20 14.73
C GLY A 268 -3.66 4.29 15.62
N ASP A 269 -4.28 3.59 16.57
CA ASP A 269 -3.60 2.59 17.40
C ASP A 269 -3.01 1.46 16.56
N LEU A 270 -3.72 1.00 15.53
CA LEU A 270 -3.22 -0.01 14.61
C LEU A 270 -2.00 0.51 13.83
N ILE A 271 -2.06 1.72 13.31
CA ILE A 271 -0.95 2.36 12.59
C ILE A 271 0.29 2.47 13.49
N ALA A 272 0.12 2.99 14.71
CA ALA A 272 1.20 3.14 15.69
C ALA A 272 1.79 1.78 16.10
N ARG A 273 0.95 0.76 16.25
CA ARG A 273 1.38 -0.61 16.55
C ARG A 273 2.18 -1.22 15.41
N VAL A 274 1.74 -1.03 14.15
CA VAL A 274 2.46 -1.51 12.96
C VAL A 274 3.84 -0.86 12.86
N HIS A 275 3.92 0.46 13.06
CA HIS A 275 5.19 1.20 13.06
C HIS A 275 6.15 0.65 14.13
N ARG A 276 5.68 0.53 15.37
CA ARG A 276 6.45 -0.01 16.49
C ARG A 276 6.92 -1.45 16.24
N THR A 277 6.06 -2.31 15.71
CA THR A 277 6.40 -3.70 15.39
C THR A 277 7.53 -3.79 14.35
N TRP A 278 7.50 -2.92 13.34
CA TRP A 278 8.59 -2.83 12.38
C TRP A 278 9.89 -2.35 13.04
N LEU A 279 9.85 -1.24 13.76
CA LEU A 279 11.02 -0.69 14.43
C LEU A 279 11.68 -1.72 15.34
N GLU A 280 10.90 -2.39 16.20
CA GLU A 280 11.39 -3.46 17.10
C GLU A 280 11.99 -4.64 16.32
N SER A 281 11.41 -5.00 15.17
CA SER A 281 11.91 -6.11 14.34
C SER A 281 13.24 -5.74 13.67
N LEU A 282 13.37 -4.53 13.15
CA LEU A 282 14.59 -4.03 12.54
C LEU A 282 15.72 -3.91 13.59
N GLU A 283 15.43 -3.32 14.76
CA GLU A 283 16.40 -3.19 15.85
C GLU A 283 16.90 -4.54 16.36
N ARG A 284 16.01 -5.48 16.56
CA ARG A 284 16.37 -6.84 17.01
C ARG A 284 17.38 -7.49 16.05
N ARG A 285 17.23 -7.23 14.72
CA ARG A 285 18.18 -7.74 13.73
C ARG A 285 19.51 -6.99 13.77
N LEU A 286 19.49 -5.68 13.90
CA LEU A 286 20.70 -4.88 14.08
C LEU A 286 21.47 -5.28 15.35
N GLN A 287 20.76 -5.58 16.44
CA GLN A 287 21.37 -6.04 17.70
C GLN A 287 21.94 -7.47 17.60
N SER A 288 21.34 -8.34 16.78
CA SER A 288 21.83 -9.71 16.60
C SER A 288 23.08 -9.81 15.73
N GLY A 289 23.45 -8.74 15.03
CA GLY A 289 24.59 -8.73 14.11
C GLY A 289 24.36 -9.46 12.79
N GLY A 290 25.35 -9.41 11.91
CA GLY A 290 25.28 -10.00 10.57
C GLY A 290 24.49 -9.14 9.59
N THR A 291 24.14 -9.73 8.43
CA THR A 291 23.47 -9.02 7.36
C THR A 291 22.00 -9.44 7.24
N THR A 292 21.09 -8.48 7.26
CA THR A 292 19.65 -8.66 7.08
C THR A 292 19.15 -7.83 5.91
N LEU A 293 18.22 -8.38 5.11
CA LEU A 293 17.43 -7.63 4.13
C LEU A 293 15.99 -7.51 4.65
N ALA A 294 15.45 -6.30 4.67
CA ALA A 294 14.05 -6.04 5.04
C ALA A 294 13.27 -5.44 3.87
N VAL A 295 12.01 -5.85 3.69
CA VAL A 295 11.07 -5.23 2.75
C VAL A 295 10.04 -4.45 3.56
N VAL A 296 10.10 -3.13 3.48
CA VAL A 296 9.25 -2.23 4.28
C VAL A 296 8.53 -1.26 3.35
N ASN A 297 7.29 -0.89 3.70
CA ASN A 297 6.55 0.10 2.92
C ASN A 297 7.30 1.44 2.88
N MET A 298 7.39 2.05 1.68
CA MET A 298 8.12 3.29 1.41
C MET A 298 7.59 4.45 2.28
N ASP A 299 6.28 4.54 2.44
CA ASP A 299 5.66 5.62 3.22
C ASP A 299 5.94 5.50 4.71
N MET A 300 6.23 4.29 5.21
CA MET A 300 6.70 4.08 6.58
C MET A 300 8.19 4.38 6.76
N LEU A 301 8.98 4.28 5.69
CA LEU A 301 10.41 4.56 5.73
C LEU A 301 10.68 6.05 5.71
N LEU A 302 10.01 6.74 4.76
CA LEU A 302 10.23 8.15 4.46
C LEU A 302 9.24 9.04 5.22
N GLY A 303 9.59 10.29 5.36
CA GLY A 303 8.77 11.29 6.02
C GLY A 303 9.21 11.57 7.46
N ARG A 304 8.63 12.61 8.04
CA ARG A 304 8.94 13.03 9.42
C ARG A 304 8.47 11.99 10.41
N GLY A 305 9.38 11.45 11.20
CA GLY A 305 9.11 10.38 12.16
C GLY A 305 8.89 9.03 11.48
N GLY A 306 9.45 8.83 10.28
CA GLY A 306 9.52 7.53 9.64
C GLY A 306 10.56 6.60 10.29
N LEU A 307 10.55 5.33 9.91
CA LEU A 307 11.45 4.33 10.51
C LEU A 307 12.94 4.69 10.36
N LEU A 308 13.32 5.38 9.25
CA LEU A 308 14.70 5.80 9.06
C LEU A 308 15.11 6.90 10.06
N ASP A 309 14.20 7.83 10.38
CA ASP A 309 14.45 8.87 11.37
C ASP A 309 14.56 8.26 12.78
N ASP A 310 13.70 7.31 13.12
CA ASP A 310 13.77 6.59 14.39
C ASP A 310 15.08 5.81 14.53
N LEU A 311 15.54 5.15 13.48
CA LEU A 311 16.82 4.42 13.49
C LEU A 311 18.01 5.38 13.67
N ARG A 312 17.99 6.55 12.98
CA ARG A 312 19.01 7.60 13.19
C ARG A 312 19.00 8.12 14.63
N ALA A 313 17.80 8.39 15.17
CA ALA A 313 17.65 8.86 16.57
C ALA A 313 18.18 7.84 17.59
N LYS A 314 18.21 6.55 17.25
CA LYS A 314 18.78 5.46 18.06
C LYS A 314 20.30 5.25 17.82
N GLY A 315 20.94 6.10 17.02
CA GLY A 315 22.38 6.08 16.78
C GLY A 315 22.84 5.07 15.72
N TYR A 316 21.96 4.66 14.84
CA TYR A 316 22.34 3.89 13.64
C TYR A 316 22.72 4.85 12.50
N GLU A 317 23.74 4.47 11.74
CA GLU A 317 24.11 5.16 10.50
C GLU A 317 23.16 4.69 9.39
N VAL A 318 22.66 5.64 8.58
CA VAL A 318 21.68 5.38 7.53
C VAL A 318 22.16 6.01 6.23
N ASP A 319 22.64 5.18 5.33
CA ASP A 319 23.03 5.57 3.98
C ASP A 319 21.83 5.50 3.07
N ALA A 320 21.61 6.54 2.29
CA ALA A 320 20.59 6.58 1.24
C ALA A 320 21.03 5.80 -0.01
N PRO A 321 20.08 5.33 -0.85
CA PRO A 321 20.36 4.66 -2.12
C PRO A 321 21.18 5.51 -3.09
#